data_e4cc830e9112a54b278b9b473dbeac76
#
_entry.id   e4cc830e9112a54b278b9b473dbeac76
#
_cell.length_a   1.000
_cell.length_b   1.000
_cell.length_c   1.000
_cell.angle_alpha   90.00
_cell.angle_beta   90.00
_cell.angle_gamma   90.00
#
_symmetry.space_group_name_H-M   'P 1'
#
loop_
_entity.id
_entity.type
_entity.pdbx_description
1 polymer ?
#
loop_
_entity_poly.entity_id
_entity_poly.type
_entity_poly.pdbx_seq_one_letter_code
_entity_poly.pdbx_strand_id
1 'polypeptide(L)' 'MTWFYEIRDSNHVVASTDKGFDTDKAAMAAGRKKARELKASGSLPGGGIATVKTEQDSEV' A
#
# COMPACT_ATOMS: atom_id res chain seq x y z
N MET A 1 5.33 16.99 7.44
CA MET A 1 4.21 16.06 7.18
C MET A 1 4.69 14.92 6.30
N THR A 2 4.24 13.73 6.59
CA THR A 2 4.62 12.54 5.82
C THR A 2 3.39 11.88 5.23
N TRP A 3 3.63 10.95 4.34
CA TRP A 3 2.58 10.20 3.67
C TRP A 3 2.78 8.73 3.97
N PHE A 4 1.69 7.98 3.92
CA PHE A 4 1.75 6.53 4.05
C PHE A 4 0.92 5.88 2.96
N TYR A 5 1.19 4.60 2.69
CA TYR A 5 0.34 3.82 1.82
C TYR A 5 -0.25 2.65 2.58
N GLU A 6 -1.36 2.16 2.07
CA GLU A 6 -2.05 1.02 2.63
C GLU A 6 -2.49 0.15 1.47
N ILE A 7 -2.16 -1.13 1.53
CA ILE A 7 -2.55 -2.09 0.50
C ILE A 7 -3.60 -3.00 1.09
N ARG A 8 -4.77 -3.07 0.45
CA ARG A 8 -5.85 -3.93 0.86
C ARG A 8 -6.11 -4.99 -0.19
N ASP A 9 -6.46 -6.20 0.26
CA ASP A 9 -6.78 -7.30 -0.64
C ASP A 9 -8.26 -7.22 -1.08
N SER A 10 -8.73 -8.24 -1.79
CA SER A 10 -10.10 -8.28 -2.29
C SER A 10 -11.14 -8.33 -1.18
N ASN A 11 -10.75 -8.69 0.02
CA ASN A 11 -11.64 -8.74 1.20
C ASN A 11 -11.57 -7.47 2.02
N HIS A 12 -10.89 -6.43 1.51
CA HIS A 12 -10.68 -5.15 2.20
C HIS A 12 -9.86 -5.27 3.48
N VAL A 13 -9.07 -6.33 3.59
CA VAL A 13 -8.17 -6.53 4.72
C VAL A 13 -6.81 -5.94 4.36
N VAL A 14 -6.21 -5.21 5.29
CA VAL A 14 -4.90 -4.59 5.07
C VAL A 14 -3.84 -5.69 4.93
N ALA A 15 -3.23 -5.75 3.76
CA ALA A 15 -2.18 -6.72 3.47
C ALA A 15 -0.80 -6.15 3.81
N SER A 16 -0.61 -4.86 3.63
CA SER A 16 0.66 -4.21 3.92
C SER A 16 0.45 -2.71 4.09
N THR A 17 1.30 -2.08 4.87
CA THR A 17 1.30 -0.64 5.05
C THR A 17 2.73 -0.19 5.36
N ASP A 18 3.04 1.04 5.01
CA ASP A 18 4.33 1.66 5.33
C ASP A 18 4.14 3.17 5.33
N LYS A 19 5.03 3.87 6.00
CA LYS A 19 4.93 5.32 6.18
C LYS A 19 6.31 5.97 6.10
N GLY A 20 6.33 7.29 6.22
CA GLY A 20 7.58 8.04 6.20
C GLY A 20 7.97 8.55 4.81
N PHE A 21 7.01 8.65 3.90
CA PHE A 21 7.27 9.18 2.56
C PHE A 21 7.07 10.68 2.54
N ASP A 22 7.89 11.38 1.77
CA ASP A 22 7.85 12.84 1.71
C ASP A 22 6.66 13.37 0.90
N THR A 23 6.19 12.58 -0.06
CA THR A 23 5.10 12.99 -0.95
C THR A 23 4.14 11.84 -1.17
N ASP A 24 2.93 12.17 -1.59
CA ASP A 24 1.92 11.21 -1.95
C ASP A 24 2.40 10.35 -3.14
N LYS A 25 3.08 10.98 -4.10
CA LYS A 25 3.63 10.30 -5.25
C LYS A 25 4.66 9.24 -4.85
N ALA A 26 5.52 9.57 -3.89
CA ALA A 26 6.52 8.62 -3.38
C ALA A 26 5.84 7.45 -2.66
N ALA A 27 4.82 7.75 -1.85
CA ALA A 27 4.06 6.72 -1.15
C ALA A 27 3.34 5.80 -2.14
N MET A 28 2.72 6.38 -3.17
CA MET A 28 2.01 5.61 -4.18
C MET A 28 2.96 4.70 -4.96
N ALA A 29 4.12 5.22 -5.35
CA ALA A 29 5.11 4.43 -6.09
C ALA A 29 5.59 3.24 -5.23
N ALA A 30 5.87 3.49 -3.96
CA ALA A 30 6.29 2.44 -3.04
C ALA A 30 5.17 1.41 -2.83
N GLY A 31 3.94 1.88 -2.68
CA GLY A 31 2.79 1.01 -2.50
C GLY A 31 2.53 0.11 -3.70
N ARG A 32 2.63 0.67 -4.90
CA ARG A 32 2.47 -0.10 -6.14
C ARG A 32 3.54 -1.16 -6.28
N LYS A 33 4.77 -0.82 -5.96
CA LYS A 33 5.88 -1.77 -5.99
C LYS A 33 5.63 -2.90 -5.01
N LYS A 34 5.22 -2.57 -3.80
CA LYS A 34 4.94 -3.57 -2.77
C LYS A 34 3.76 -4.46 -3.17
N ALA A 35 2.71 -3.88 -3.73
CA ALA A 35 1.55 -4.65 -4.19
C ALA A 35 1.96 -5.66 -5.28
N ARG A 36 2.83 -5.25 -6.18
CA ARG A 36 3.36 -6.13 -7.22
C ARG A 36 4.15 -7.29 -6.62
N GLU A 37 4.98 -7.00 -5.61
CA GLU A 37 5.75 -8.03 -4.92
C GLU A 37 4.85 -9.02 -4.20
N LEU A 38 3.82 -8.52 -3.52
CA LEU A 38 2.86 -9.39 -2.83
C LEU A 38 2.11 -10.27 -3.81
N LYS A 39 1.73 -9.72 -4.96
CA LYS A 39 1.05 -10.48 -6.01
C LYS A 39 1.96 -11.56 -6.56
N ALA A 40 3.20 -11.22 -6.84
CA ALA A 40 4.18 -12.16 -7.40
C ALA A 40 4.49 -13.31 -6.44
N SER A 41 4.50 -13.03 -5.14
CA SER A 41 4.78 -14.03 -4.10
C SER A 41 3.55 -14.86 -3.72
N GLY A 42 2.37 -14.54 -4.28
CA GLY A 42 1.13 -15.22 -3.93
C GLY A 42 0.62 -14.89 -2.54
N SER A 43 1.01 -13.76 -2.00
CA SER A 43 0.62 -13.36 -0.64
C SER A 43 -0.75 -12.68 -0.58
N LEU A 44 -1.36 -12.42 -1.75
CA LEU A 44 -2.68 -11.78 -1.81
C LEU A 44 -3.75 -12.82 -2.13
N PRO A 45 -4.76 -12.97 -1.29
CA PRO A 45 -5.89 -13.86 -1.58
C PRO A 45 -6.77 -13.27 -2.69
N GLY A 46 -7.72 -14.07 -3.18
CA GLY A 46 -8.71 -13.58 -4.14
C GLY A 46 -8.16 -13.30 -5.53
N GLY A 47 -7.10 -14.00 -5.95
CA GLY A 47 -6.55 -13.86 -7.29
C GLY A 47 -5.55 -12.73 -7.45
N GLY A 48 -5.04 -12.21 -6.36
CA GLY A 48 -4.00 -11.19 -6.38
C GLY A 48 -4.48 -9.78 -6.64
N ILE A 49 -5.74 -9.50 -6.35
CA ILE A 49 -6.28 -8.15 -6.47
C ILE A 49 -5.81 -7.32 -5.26
N ALA A 50 -5.25 -6.16 -5.53
CA ALA A 50 -4.78 -5.27 -4.48
C ALA A 50 -5.21 -3.84 -4.78
N THR A 51 -5.66 -3.15 -3.75
CA THR A 51 -5.98 -1.73 -3.82
C THR A 51 -4.92 -0.97 -3.04
N VAL A 52 -4.28 -0.02 -3.68
CA VAL A 52 -3.27 0.82 -3.03
C VAL A 52 -3.89 2.18 -2.76
N LYS A 53 -3.84 2.58 -1.50
CA LYS A 53 -4.35 3.87 -1.06
C LYS A 53 -3.23 4.64 -0.39
N THR A 54 -3.11 5.92 -0.70
CA THR A 54 -2.16 6.80 -0.02
C THR A 54 -2.93 7.86 0.74
N GLU A 55 -2.37 8.27 1.86
CA GLU A 55 -2.98 9.31 2.66
C GLU A 55 -1.90 10.04 3.43
N GLN A 56 -2.17 11.29 3.72
CA GLN A 56 -1.26 12.10 4.50
C GLN A 56 -1.32 11.66 5.96
N ASP A 57 -0.15 11.43 6.53
CA ASP A 57 -0.04 11.12 7.94
C ASP A 57 -0.07 12.43 8.69
N SER A 58 -1.19 12.71 9.32
CA SER A 58 -1.40 13.94 10.05
C SER A 58 -1.04 13.81 11.53
N GLU A 59 -0.37 12.75 11.88
CA GLU A 59 0.08 12.58 13.25
C GLU A 59 1.12 13.63 13.59
N VAL A 60 0.89 14.31 14.65
CA VAL A 60 1.76 15.39 15.11
C VAL A 60 2.34 15.04 16.46
#